data_462e726fed44f36f019c104ea00b1051
#
_entry.id   462e726fed44f36f019c104ea00b1051
#
_cell.length_a   1.000
_cell.length_b   1.000
_cell.length_c   1.000
_cell.angle_alpha   90.00
_cell.angle_beta   90.00
_cell.angle_gamma   90.00
#
_symmetry.space_group_name_H-M   'P 1'
#
loop_
_entity.id
_entity.type
_entity.pdbx_description
1 polymer ?
#
loop_
_entity_poly.entity_id
_entity_poly.type
_entity_poly.pdbx_seq_one_letter_code
_entity_poly.pdbx_strand_id
1 'polypeptide(L)'
;RQRQMCIRDRGKAAYPSSVLMNILPAKVAGVKEICMTTPCGRDGKVNPVVLAAAKEAGADRVFKIGGAQAIAALAYGTESIPKVDKIVGPGNIYVALAKKAVYGNVSIDSIAGPSEILVLADETANPRFVAADLLSQAEHDELASAILITTSQELAEKVSEEVDGFLKVLSRSDIISKSLDNFGYILVTDSHQEAIDTVDAIAPEHLEIVTKNPFEDMMKVHNAGAIFLGENSSEPLGDYFAGPNHILPTNGTAKFFSPLSVDDFVKKSSIIYYSREALSEIHEDIESFAKSESLTAHANSIAVRFEGEE
;
A
#
# COMPACT_ATOMS: atom_id res chain seq x y z
N ARG A 1 15.20 -15.84 11.26
CA ARG A 1 14.44 -15.02 12.26
C ARG A 1 14.04 -13.74 11.56
N GLN A 2 12.79 -13.58 11.24
CA GLN A 2 12.29 -12.32 10.67
C GLN A 2 11.94 -11.37 11.81
N ARG A 3 12.54 -10.18 11.79
CA ARG A 3 12.19 -9.05 12.65
C ARG A 3 11.55 -7.99 11.78
N GLN A 4 10.39 -7.51 12.20
CA GLN A 4 9.66 -6.55 11.39
C GLN A 4 9.16 -5.38 12.22
N MET A 5 8.81 -4.31 11.52
CA MET A 5 8.45 -3.07 12.14
C MET A 5 7.35 -2.33 11.44
N CYS A 6 6.48 -1.77 12.26
CA CYS A 6 5.47 -0.82 11.87
C CYS A 6 5.93 0.60 12.23
N ILE A 7 5.92 1.50 11.25
CA ILE A 7 6.20 2.92 11.49
C ILE A 7 4.92 3.72 11.34
N ARG A 8 4.83 4.72 12.21
CA ARG A 8 3.79 5.70 12.10
C ARG A 8 4.30 7.11 12.39
N ASP A 9 4.15 7.96 11.39
CA ASP A 9 4.41 9.39 11.54
C ASP A 9 3.54 10.20 10.56
N ARG A 10 2.24 10.33 10.87
CA ARG A 10 1.39 11.37 10.29
C ARG A 10 1.07 12.38 11.38
N GLY A 11 1.67 13.56 11.30
CA GLY A 11 1.83 14.55 12.36
C GLY A 11 0.58 15.21 12.94
N LYS A 12 -0.68 14.92 12.54
CA LYS A 12 -1.87 15.66 13.01
C LYS A 12 -3.00 14.79 13.58
N ALA A 13 -3.02 13.48 13.39
CA ALA A 13 -4.04 12.61 13.93
C ALA A 13 -3.49 11.31 14.50
N ALA A 14 -4.17 10.74 15.50
CA ALA A 14 -3.89 9.40 15.99
C ALA A 14 -4.60 8.39 15.08
N TYR A 15 -3.88 7.41 14.52
CA TYR A 15 -4.46 6.39 13.64
C TYR A 15 -4.25 4.99 14.23
N PRO A 16 -5.00 4.58 15.24
CA PRO A 16 -4.89 3.23 15.82
C PRO A 16 -5.19 2.14 14.78
N SER A 17 -6.03 2.44 13.78
CA SER A 17 -6.32 1.56 12.66
C SER A 17 -5.06 1.18 11.88
N SER A 18 -4.19 2.14 11.55
CA SER A 18 -2.92 1.84 10.87
C SER A 18 -2.00 0.95 11.69
N VAL A 19 -2.05 1.02 13.04
CA VAL A 19 -1.31 0.10 13.91
C VAL A 19 -1.82 -1.34 13.72
N LEU A 20 -3.14 -1.53 13.75
CA LEU A 20 -3.77 -2.84 13.53
C LEU A 20 -3.43 -3.38 12.15
N MET A 21 -3.61 -2.57 11.11
CA MET A 21 -3.42 -2.96 9.70
C MET A 21 -1.97 -3.34 9.37
N ASN A 22 -0.99 -2.79 10.08
CA ASN A 22 0.41 -3.18 9.90
C ASN A 22 0.80 -4.40 10.73
N ILE A 23 0.30 -4.54 11.96
CA ILE A 23 0.75 -5.59 12.88
C ILE A 23 0.02 -6.91 12.65
N LEU A 24 -1.30 -6.89 12.40
CA LEU A 24 -2.09 -8.11 12.30
C LEU A 24 -1.62 -9.05 11.18
N PRO A 25 -1.38 -8.59 9.92
CA PRO A 25 -0.88 -9.48 8.89
C PRO A 25 0.51 -10.04 9.21
N ALA A 26 1.37 -9.25 9.87
CA ALA A 26 2.66 -9.74 10.35
C ALA A 26 2.53 -10.85 11.41
N LYS A 27 1.59 -10.70 12.35
CA LYS A 27 1.29 -11.75 13.35
C LYS A 27 0.75 -13.02 12.70
N VAL A 28 -0.19 -12.89 11.77
CA VAL A 28 -0.75 -14.03 11.04
C VAL A 28 0.33 -14.75 10.23
N ALA A 29 1.27 -14.01 9.64
CA ALA A 29 2.43 -14.57 8.94
C ALA A 29 3.45 -15.26 9.87
N GLY A 30 3.29 -15.17 11.18
CA GLY A 30 4.19 -15.77 12.15
C GLY A 30 5.49 -15.00 12.38
N VAL A 31 5.50 -13.69 12.16
CA VAL A 31 6.64 -12.83 12.47
C VAL A 31 6.94 -12.90 13.97
N LYS A 32 8.22 -13.17 14.31
CA LYS A 32 8.61 -13.49 15.69
C LYS A 32 8.81 -12.29 16.58
N GLU A 33 9.20 -11.16 16.03
CA GLU A 33 9.43 -9.93 16.77
C GLU A 33 8.91 -8.73 15.97
N ILE A 34 7.93 -8.04 16.51
CA ILE A 34 7.32 -6.84 15.91
C ILE A 34 7.64 -5.64 16.77
N CYS A 35 8.42 -4.73 16.20
CA CYS A 35 8.78 -3.47 16.82
C CYS A 35 7.92 -2.34 16.23
N MET A 36 7.32 -1.48 17.04
CA MET A 36 6.64 -0.29 16.59
C MET A 36 7.43 0.96 16.94
N THR A 37 7.57 1.92 16.02
CA THR A 37 7.97 3.28 16.36
C THR A 37 6.81 4.23 16.22
N THR A 38 6.72 5.19 17.12
CA THR A 38 5.72 6.25 17.08
C THR A 38 6.29 7.49 17.78
N PRO A 39 6.12 8.69 17.20
CA PRO A 39 6.52 9.91 17.89
C PRO A 39 5.69 10.11 19.14
N CYS A 40 6.26 10.81 20.10
CA CYS A 40 5.55 11.27 21.29
C CYS A 40 5.04 12.71 21.10
N GLY A 41 4.05 13.09 21.88
CA GLY A 41 3.61 14.48 22.02
C GLY A 41 4.67 15.35 22.70
N ARG A 42 4.38 16.66 22.79
CA ARG A 42 5.28 17.63 23.49
C ARG A 42 5.47 17.30 24.96
N ASP A 43 4.55 16.58 25.57
CA ASP A 43 4.59 16.09 26.94
C ASP A 43 5.44 14.80 27.10
N GLY A 44 6.06 14.31 26.03
CA GLY A 44 6.82 13.07 26.00
C GLY A 44 6.00 11.79 26.06
N LYS A 45 4.66 11.88 25.95
CA LYS A 45 3.77 10.73 26.01
C LYS A 45 3.31 10.32 24.62
N VAL A 46 3.17 9.00 24.43
CA VAL A 46 2.52 8.42 23.24
C VAL A 46 1.01 8.45 23.47
N ASN A 47 0.25 8.66 22.39
CA ASN A 47 -1.20 8.61 22.45
C ASN A 47 -1.69 7.26 23.03
N PRO A 48 -2.52 7.26 24.08
CA PRO A 48 -2.92 6.02 24.75
C PRO A 48 -3.72 5.06 23.86
N VAL A 49 -4.50 5.58 22.90
CA VAL A 49 -5.26 4.74 21.95
C VAL A 49 -4.32 4.00 20.99
N VAL A 50 -3.23 4.64 20.57
CA VAL A 50 -2.18 4.01 19.75
C VAL A 50 -1.47 2.89 20.53
N LEU A 51 -1.19 3.12 21.83
CA LEU A 51 -0.59 2.09 22.68
C LEU A 51 -1.54 0.92 22.95
N ALA A 52 -2.84 1.20 23.14
CA ALA A 52 -3.85 0.15 23.29
C ALA A 52 -3.93 -0.71 22.02
N ALA A 53 -4.00 -0.09 20.83
CA ALA A 53 -4.00 -0.81 19.56
C ALA A 53 -2.73 -1.65 19.38
N ALA A 54 -1.55 -1.11 19.72
CA ALA A 54 -0.29 -1.84 19.64
C ALA A 54 -0.27 -3.07 20.57
N LYS A 55 -0.79 -2.92 21.78
CA LYS A 55 -0.90 -4.03 22.74
C LYS A 55 -1.86 -5.11 22.26
N GLU A 56 -3.06 -4.72 21.84
CA GLU A 56 -4.08 -5.67 21.35
C GLU A 56 -3.62 -6.40 20.08
N ALA A 57 -2.96 -5.70 19.15
CA ALA A 57 -2.37 -6.30 17.96
C ALA A 57 -1.15 -7.18 18.27
N GLY A 58 -0.54 -7.05 19.44
CA GLY A 58 0.59 -7.86 19.88
C GLY A 58 1.95 -7.36 19.41
N ALA A 59 2.18 -6.04 19.41
CA ALA A 59 3.53 -5.49 19.25
C ALA A 59 4.42 -5.93 20.41
N ASP A 60 5.65 -6.36 20.11
CA ASP A 60 6.59 -6.83 21.13
C ASP A 60 7.35 -5.66 21.79
N ARG A 61 7.62 -4.61 21.01
CA ARG A 61 8.32 -3.40 21.50
C ARG A 61 7.74 -2.14 20.86
N VAL A 62 7.74 -1.06 21.65
CA VAL A 62 7.34 0.27 21.18
C VAL A 62 8.45 1.28 21.49
N PHE A 63 8.92 1.98 20.46
CA PHE A 63 9.96 3.00 20.58
C PHE A 63 9.37 4.39 20.33
N LYS A 64 9.67 5.34 21.22
CA LYS A 64 9.23 6.76 21.11
C LYS A 64 10.13 7.55 20.17
N ILE A 65 10.12 7.19 18.91
CA ILE A 65 10.91 7.82 17.84
C ILE A 65 10.10 7.81 16.55
N GLY A 66 10.25 8.82 15.72
CA GLY A 66 9.60 8.95 14.40
C GLY A 66 10.55 9.57 13.37
N GLY A 67 10.04 9.83 12.16
CA GLY A 67 10.81 10.47 11.10
C GLY A 67 11.89 9.58 10.45
N ALA A 68 12.72 10.19 9.62
CA ALA A 68 13.79 9.52 8.88
C ALA A 68 14.79 8.78 9.79
N GLN A 69 15.06 9.32 10.97
CA GLN A 69 15.97 8.72 11.95
C GLN A 69 15.42 7.39 12.51
N ALA A 70 14.10 7.24 12.63
CA ALA A 70 13.50 5.96 13.02
C ALA A 70 13.73 4.90 11.95
N ILE A 71 13.55 5.26 10.67
CA ILE A 71 13.81 4.38 9.53
C ILE A 71 15.27 3.92 9.54
N ALA A 72 16.22 4.85 9.69
CA ALA A 72 17.64 4.52 9.71
C ALA A 72 17.99 3.61 10.90
N ALA A 73 17.48 3.94 12.12
CA ALA A 73 17.71 3.12 13.30
C ALA A 73 17.26 1.67 13.13
N LEU A 74 16.17 1.46 12.43
CA LEU A 74 15.64 0.12 12.20
C LEU A 74 16.30 -0.61 11.06
N ALA A 75 16.68 0.10 10.00
CA ALA A 75 17.37 -0.49 8.86
C ALA A 75 18.79 -0.97 9.23
N TYR A 76 19.47 -0.24 10.08
CA TYR A 76 20.88 -0.53 10.43
C TYR A 76 21.06 -1.10 11.83
N GLY A 77 20.10 -0.89 12.71
CA GLY A 77 20.22 -1.20 14.13
C GLY A 77 20.99 -0.11 14.91
N THR A 78 20.69 -0.04 16.20
CA THR A 78 21.43 0.78 17.18
C THR A 78 21.60 -0.04 18.43
N GLU A 79 22.27 0.52 19.45
CA GLU A 79 22.41 -0.15 20.76
C GLU A 79 21.04 -0.50 21.39
N SER A 80 20.02 0.36 21.20
CA SER A 80 18.68 0.20 21.81
C SER A 80 17.60 -0.30 20.86
N ILE A 81 17.75 -0.06 19.56
CA ILE A 81 16.77 -0.43 18.53
C ILE A 81 17.35 -1.55 17.66
N PRO A 82 16.72 -2.73 17.60
CA PRO A 82 17.24 -3.84 16.81
C PRO A 82 17.11 -3.55 15.31
N LYS A 83 18.08 -4.05 14.53
CA LYS A 83 17.93 -4.12 13.08
C LYS A 83 16.77 -5.03 12.72
N VAL A 84 15.96 -4.61 11.75
CA VAL A 84 14.81 -5.36 11.23
C VAL A 84 15.04 -5.83 9.80
N ASP A 85 14.25 -6.81 9.35
CA ASP A 85 14.31 -7.34 7.99
C ASP A 85 13.32 -6.64 7.05
N LYS A 86 12.22 -6.10 7.59
CA LYS A 86 11.20 -5.37 6.82
C LYS A 86 10.67 -4.18 7.62
N ILE A 87 10.42 -3.07 6.93
CA ILE A 87 9.82 -1.84 7.45
C ILE A 87 8.51 -1.60 6.72
N VAL A 88 7.40 -1.49 7.47
CA VAL A 88 6.06 -1.25 6.91
C VAL A 88 5.41 -0.05 7.59
N GLY A 89 4.45 0.54 6.92
CA GLY A 89 3.62 1.62 7.44
C GLY A 89 3.84 2.97 6.78
N PRO A 90 2.83 3.84 6.85
CA PRO A 90 2.85 5.17 6.25
C PRO A 90 3.68 6.15 7.08
N GLY A 91 4.10 7.23 6.47
CA GLY A 91 4.78 8.33 7.11
C GLY A 91 4.75 9.58 6.25
N ASN A 92 5.33 10.67 6.77
CA ASN A 92 5.51 11.89 6.00
C ASN A 92 6.55 11.70 4.88
N ILE A 93 6.74 12.72 4.05
CA ILE A 93 7.69 12.68 2.92
C ILE A 93 9.12 12.27 3.34
N TYR A 94 9.59 12.69 4.53
CA TYR A 94 10.92 12.31 5.01
C TYR A 94 11.02 10.82 5.36
N VAL A 95 9.93 10.23 5.88
CA VAL A 95 9.84 8.79 6.12
C VAL A 95 9.80 8.03 4.80
N ALA A 96 9.02 8.48 3.83
CA ALA A 96 8.95 7.87 2.50
C ALA A 96 10.32 7.87 1.80
N LEU A 97 11.01 9.01 1.80
CA LEU A 97 12.35 9.14 1.23
C LEU A 97 13.39 8.28 1.99
N ALA A 98 13.29 8.21 3.32
CA ALA A 98 14.18 7.36 4.11
C ALA A 98 13.93 5.87 3.84
N LYS A 99 12.67 5.43 3.71
CA LYS A 99 12.34 4.06 3.28
C LYS A 99 12.95 3.74 1.92
N LYS A 100 12.82 4.64 0.96
CA LYS A 100 13.45 4.51 -0.36
C LYS A 100 14.97 4.37 -0.27
N ALA A 101 15.61 5.18 0.58
CA ALA A 101 17.07 5.19 0.74
C ALA A 101 17.63 3.91 1.38
N VAL A 102 16.87 3.24 2.25
CA VAL A 102 17.32 2.01 2.92
C VAL A 102 16.87 0.74 2.21
N TYR A 103 16.03 0.84 1.16
CA TYR A 103 15.59 -0.30 0.39
C TYR A 103 16.79 -1.05 -0.23
N GLY A 104 16.82 -2.36 -0.05
CA GLY A 104 17.98 -3.20 -0.39
C GLY A 104 18.82 -3.61 0.83
N ASN A 105 18.92 -2.75 1.87
CA ASN A 105 19.45 -3.15 3.19
C ASN A 105 18.36 -3.75 4.08
N VAL A 106 17.13 -3.34 3.86
CA VAL A 106 15.91 -3.81 4.52
C VAL A 106 14.79 -3.80 3.48
N SER A 107 13.85 -4.74 3.57
CA SER A 107 12.65 -4.71 2.74
C SER A 107 11.69 -3.62 3.24
N ILE A 108 10.89 -3.06 2.34
CA ILE A 108 9.80 -2.12 2.67
C ILE A 108 8.47 -2.64 2.10
N ASP A 109 7.34 -2.09 2.56
CA ASP A 109 6.02 -2.30 1.95
C ASP A 109 5.92 -1.55 0.61
N SER A 110 5.85 -0.21 0.68
CA SER A 110 5.78 0.67 -0.48
C SER A 110 6.40 2.03 -0.15
N ILE A 111 6.52 2.88 -1.17
CA ILE A 111 6.85 4.29 -1.01
C ILE A 111 5.53 5.05 -1.01
N ALA A 112 4.96 5.27 0.19
CA ALA A 112 3.68 5.91 0.33
C ALA A 112 3.73 7.40 -0.05
N GLY A 113 2.81 7.81 -0.89
CA GLY A 113 2.48 9.21 -1.19
C GLY A 113 1.33 9.74 -0.33
N PRO A 114 0.80 10.92 -0.67
CA PRO A 114 -0.46 11.42 -0.15
C PRO A 114 -1.60 10.45 -0.46
N SER A 115 -2.67 10.50 0.31
CA SER A 115 -3.86 9.66 0.10
C SER A 115 -4.66 10.12 -1.12
N GLU A 116 -5.31 9.18 -1.78
CA GLU A 116 -6.00 9.39 -3.06
C GLU A 116 -7.35 8.69 -3.07
N ILE A 117 -8.39 9.38 -3.54
CA ILE A 117 -9.66 8.77 -3.91
C ILE A 117 -10.01 9.11 -5.35
N LEU A 118 -10.52 8.13 -6.07
CA LEU A 118 -11.15 8.30 -7.36
C LEU A 118 -12.53 7.67 -7.30
N VAL A 119 -13.55 8.46 -7.63
CA VAL A 119 -14.92 7.99 -7.78
C VAL A 119 -15.25 7.91 -9.27
N LEU A 120 -15.56 6.73 -9.76
CA LEU A 120 -16.13 6.49 -11.08
C LEU A 120 -17.64 6.41 -10.93
N ALA A 121 -18.38 7.36 -11.48
CA ALA A 121 -19.82 7.44 -11.31
C ALA A 121 -20.55 7.72 -12.62
N ASP A 122 -21.75 7.18 -12.77
CA ASP A 122 -22.67 7.52 -13.85
C ASP A 122 -23.84 8.38 -13.35
N GLU A 123 -24.80 8.69 -14.23
CA GLU A 123 -25.97 9.51 -13.93
C GLU A 123 -26.89 8.97 -12.84
N THR A 124 -26.72 7.70 -12.43
CA THR A 124 -27.53 7.06 -11.37
C THR A 124 -27.01 7.33 -9.98
N ALA A 125 -25.78 7.81 -9.85
CA ALA A 125 -25.14 8.09 -8.57
C ALA A 125 -25.81 9.25 -7.82
N ASN A 126 -25.82 9.16 -6.49
CA ASN A 126 -26.27 10.26 -5.65
C ASN A 126 -25.15 11.32 -5.52
N PRO A 127 -25.33 12.55 -6.04
CA PRO A 127 -24.28 13.56 -6.06
C PRO A 127 -23.80 13.95 -4.65
N ARG A 128 -24.69 13.89 -3.66
CA ARG A 128 -24.36 14.21 -2.27
C ARG A 128 -23.45 13.15 -1.63
N PHE A 129 -23.65 11.87 -1.97
CA PHE A 129 -22.78 10.77 -1.49
C PHE A 129 -21.42 10.88 -2.13
N VAL A 130 -21.36 11.04 -3.45
CA VAL A 130 -20.09 11.22 -4.18
C VAL A 130 -19.29 12.40 -3.64
N ALA A 131 -19.93 13.54 -3.39
CA ALA A 131 -19.28 14.71 -2.80
C ALA A 131 -18.72 14.41 -1.39
N ALA A 132 -19.49 13.70 -0.55
CA ALA A 132 -19.07 13.33 0.80
C ALA A 132 -17.83 12.40 0.76
N ASP A 133 -17.81 11.42 -0.14
CA ASP A 133 -16.73 10.47 -0.29
C ASP A 133 -15.44 11.14 -0.81
N LEU A 134 -15.55 12.05 -1.78
CA LEU A 134 -14.40 12.87 -2.22
C LEU A 134 -13.81 13.70 -1.07
N LEU A 135 -14.66 14.27 -0.22
CA LEU A 135 -14.23 15.13 0.88
C LEU A 135 -13.68 14.34 2.07
N SER A 136 -14.09 13.09 2.28
CA SER A 136 -13.53 12.20 3.30
C SER A 136 -12.03 12.00 3.09
N GLN A 137 -11.59 11.92 1.84
CA GLN A 137 -10.18 11.81 1.50
C GLN A 137 -9.45 13.15 1.52
N ALA A 138 -10.08 14.21 0.98
CA ALA A 138 -9.49 15.54 0.94
C ALA A 138 -9.18 16.13 2.32
N GLU A 139 -9.88 15.69 3.38
CA GLU A 139 -9.63 16.15 4.75
C GLU A 139 -8.36 15.55 5.39
N HIS A 140 -7.75 14.52 4.79
CA HIS A 140 -6.59 13.86 5.37
C HIS A 140 -5.34 14.74 5.34
N ASP A 141 -5.05 15.40 4.21
CA ASP A 141 -3.86 16.24 4.03
C ASP A 141 -4.06 17.25 2.89
N GLU A 142 -3.35 18.38 2.93
CA GLU A 142 -3.38 19.40 1.87
C GLU A 142 -2.85 18.88 0.50
N LEU A 143 -2.18 17.73 0.49
CA LEU A 143 -1.66 17.04 -0.69
C LEU A 143 -2.52 15.85 -1.11
N ALA A 144 -3.62 15.55 -0.40
CA ALA A 144 -4.52 14.48 -0.78
C ALA A 144 -5.18 14.80 -2.14
N SER A 145 -5.48 13.77 -2.93
CA SER A 145 -6.22 13.97 -4.19
C SER A 145 -7.62 13.38 -4.13
N ALA A 146 -8.57 14.07 -4.75
CA ALA A 146 -9.97 13.67 -4.84
C ALA A 146 -10.44 13.89 -6.28
N ILE A 147 -10.76 12.80 -6.98
CA ILE A 147 -11.05 12.82 -8.42
C ILE A 147 -12.42 12.17 -8.66
N LEU A 148 -13.31 12.89 -9.34
CA LEU A 148 -14.51 12.31 -9.92
C LEU A 148 -14.28 12.09 -11.41
N ILE A 149 -14.61 10.90 -11.91
CA ILE A 149 -14.72 10.60 -13.35
C ILE A 149 -16.16 10.21 -13.64
N THR A 150 -16.78 10.87 -14.60
CA THR A 150 -18.16 10.61 -14.98
C THR A 150 -18.39 10.90 -16.47
N THR A 151 -19.39 10.26 -17.06
CA THR A 151 -19.91 10.62 -18.40
C THR A 151 -21.05 11.62 -18.32
N SER A 152 -21.54 11.97 -17.12
CA SER A 152 -22.68 12.85 -16.90
C SER A 152 -22.25 14.26 -16.48
N GLN A 153 -22.40 15.21 -17.38
CA GLN A 153 -22.18 16.63 -17.07
C GLN A 153 -23.10 17.12 -15.93
N GLU A 154 -24.35 16.65 -15.91
CA GLU A 154 -25.31 17.00 -14.86
C GLU A 154 -24.86 16.50 -13.47
N LEU A 155 -24.35 15.28 -13.39
CA LEU A 155 -23.79 14.76 -12.14
C LEU A 155 -22.57 15.58 -11.69
N ALA A 156 -21.68 15.89 -12.61
CA ALA A 156 -20.49 16.69 -12.33
C ALA A 156 -20.82 18.04 -11.69
N GLU A 157 -21.80 18.76 -12.27
CA GLU A 157 -22.27 20.04 -11.75
C GLU A 157 -22.90 19.91 -10.36
N LYS A 158 -23.79 18.93 -10.16
CA LYS A 158 -24.43 18.69 -8.85
C LYS A 158 -23.42 18.28 -7.77
N VAL A 159 -22.43 17.47 -8.11
CA VAL A 159 -21.36 17.11 -7.15
C VAL A 159 -20.55 18.34 -6.76
N SER A 160 -20.22 19.21 -7.70
CA SER A 160 -19.53 20.47 -7.41
C SER A 160 -20.34 21.37 -6.45
N GLU A 161 -21.67 21.49 -6.66
CA GLU A 161 -22.55 22.24 -5.77
C GLU A 161 -22.61 21.65 -4.34
N GLU A 162 -22.66 20.32 -4.23
CA GLU A 162 -22.66 19.64 -2.92
C GLU A 162 -21.33 19.80 -2.19
N VAL A 163 -20.19 19.75 -2.90
CA VAL A 163 -18.86 20.05 -2.35
C VAL A 163 -18.83 21.45 -1.73
N ASP A 164 -19.30 22.47 -2.46
CA ASP A 164 -19.40 23.85 -1.97
C ASP A 164 -20.32 23.95 -0.74
N GLY A 165 -21.38 23.16 -0.71
CA GLY A 165 -22.29 23.05 0.43
C GLY A 165 -21.60 22.50 1.68
N PHE A 166 -20.87 21.39 1.54
CA PHE A 166 -20.16 20.76 2.64
C PHE A 166 -18.99 21.58 3.18
N LEU A 167 -18.25 22.30 2.34
CA LEU A 167 -17.17 23.19 2.77
C LEU A 167 -17.61 24.26 3.78
N LYS A 168 -18.88 24.63 3.80
CA LYS A 168 -19.44 25.63 4.75
C LYS A 168 -19.65 25.06 6.16
N VAL A 169 -19.70 23.73 6.31
CA VAL A 169 -20.08 23.08 7.58
C VAL A 169 -19.00 22.16 8.15
N LEU A 170 -18.06 21.69 7.32
CA LEU A 170 -17.00 20.78 7.76
C LEU A 170 -15.92 21.51 8.55
N SER A 171 -15.47 20.89 9.64
CA SER A 171 -14.50 21.49 10.59
C SER A 171 -13.08 21.64 10.04
N ARG A 172 -12.72 20.87 8.99
CA ARG A 172 -11.39 20.90 8.36
C ARG A 172 -11.41 21.55 6.97
N SER A 173 -12.35 22.43 6.71
CA SER A 173 -12.54 23.08 5.41
C SER A 173 -11.27 23.74 4.86
N ASP A 174 -10.40 24.30 5.70
CA ASP A 174 -9.13 24.90 5.25
C ASP A 174 -8.18 23.87 4.62
N ILE A 175 -8.13 22.66 5.16
CA ILE A 175 -7.29 21.56 4.62
C ILE A 175 -7.92 21.03 3.36
N ILE A 176 -9.23 20.78 3.39
CA ILE A 176 -10.02 20.29 2.26
C ILE A 176 -9.90 21.25 1.07
N SER A 177 -10.11 22.57 1.28
CA SER A 177 -10.01 23.55 0.20
C SER A 177 -8.65 23.53 -0.48
N LYS A 178 -7.56 23.48 0.29
CA LYS A 178 -6.21 23.40 -0.29
C LYS A 178 -5.96 22.10 -1.05
N SER A 179 -6.48 20.99 -0.56
CA SER A 179 -6.41 19.69 -1.24
C SER A 179 -7.15 19.78 -2.59
N LEU A 180 -8.39 20.28 -2.58
CA LEU A 180 -9.19 20.41 -3.80
C LEU A 180 -8.61 21.44 -4.78
N ASP A 181 -8.11 22.57 -4.32
CA ASP A 181 -7.50 23.62 -5.16
C ASP A 181 -6.28 23.09 -5.95
N ASN A 182 -5.53 22.17 -5.38
CA ASN A 182 -4.31 21.66 -5.98
C ASN A 182 -4.49 20.29 -6.65
N PHE A 183 -5.35 19.43 -6.10
CA PHE A 183 -5.45 18.01 -6.46
C PHE A 183 -6.89 17.49 -6.56
N GLY A 184 -7.90 18.38 -6.54
CA GLY A 184 -9.30 18.07 -6.80
C GLY A 184 -9.60 18.18 -8.29
N TYR A 185 -10.25 17.16 -8.87
CA TYR A 185 -10.62 17.17 -10.29
C TYR A 185 -12.01 16.55 -10.49
N ILE A 186 -12.78 17.14 -11.39
CA ILE A 186 -13.96 16.53 -11.97
C ILE A 186 -13.70 16.37 -13.45
N LEU A 187 -13.62 15.13 -13.93
CA LEU A 187 -13.34 14.77 -15.31
C LEU A 187 -14.62 14.23 -15.96
N VAL A 188 -15.12 14.93 -16.96
CA VAL A 188 -16.26 14.46 -17.77
C VAL A 188 -15.69 13.85 -19.05
N THR A 189 -15.97 12.58 -19.29
CA THR A 189 -15.46 11.82 -20.44
C THR A 189 -16.56 11.63 -21.49
N ASP A 190 -16.15 11.48 -22.76
CA ASP A 190 -17.10 11.31 -23.87
C ASP A 190 -17.71 9.89 -23.93
N SER A 191 -17.08 8.93 -23.25
CA SER A 191 -17.54 7.56 -23.21
C SER A 191 -17.17 6.84 -21.90
N HIS A 192 -17.96 5.80 -21.58
CA HIS A 192 -17.70 4.94 -20.43
C HIS A 192 -16.33 4.21 -20.54
N GLN A 193 -15.94 3.82 -21.75
CA GLN A 193 -14.62 3.17 -21.95
C GLN A 193 -13.47 4.13 -21.65
N GLU A 194 -13.57 5.37 -22.08
CA GLU A 194 -12.58 6.41 -21.76
C GLU A 194 -12.50 6.67 -20.25
N ALA A 195 -13.64 6.61 -19.54
CA ALA A 195 -13.66 6.70 -18.08
C ALA A 195 -12.86 5.55 -17.44
N ILE A 196 -13.08 4.32 -17.85
CA ILE A 196 -12.34 3.13 -17.38
C ILE A 196 -10.84 3.26 -17.71
N ASP A 197 -10.50 3.62 -18.95
CA ASP A 197 -9.10 3.77 -19.36
C ASP A 197 -8.39 4.87 -18.54
N THR A 198 -9.12 5.92 -18.18
CA THR A 198 -8.60 7.01 -17.33
C THR A 198 -8.39 6.53 -15.89
N VAL A 199 -9.30 5.73 -15.32
CA VAL A 199 -9.11 5.08 -14.02
C VAL A 199 -7.83 4.25 -14.00
N ASP A 200 -7.64 3.39 -15.00
CA ASP A 200 -6.44 2.53 -15.12
C ASP A 200 -5.15 3.34 -15.33
N ALA A 201 -5.23 4.45 -16.04
CA ALA A 201 -4.10 5.35 -16.24
C ALA A 201 -3.67 6.04 -14.93
N ILE A 202 -4.63 6.46 -14.11
CA ILE A 202 -4.39 7.07 -12.80
C ILE A 202 -3.92 6.02 -11.79
N ALA A 203 -4.54 4.84 -11.78
CA ALA A 203 -4.28 3.75 -10.83
C ALA A 203 -4.38 4.21 -9.37
N PRO A 204 -5.57 4.63 -8.92
CA PRO A 204 -5.78 5.29 -7.63
C PRO A 204 -5.56 4.35 -6.44
N GLU A 205 -5.28 4.94 -5.27
CA GLU A 205 -5.27 4.22 -3.99
C GLU A 205 -6.65 3.63 -3.67
N HIS A 206 -7.67 4.48 -3.63
CA HIS A 206 -9.07 4.09 -3.43
C HIS A 206 -9.86 4.35 -4.70
N LEU A 207 -10.53 3.33 -5.21
CA LEU A 207 -11.46 3.43 -6.33
C LEU A 207 -12.86 3.10 -5.86
N GLU A 208 -13.77 4.06 -5.92
CA GLU A 208 -15.20 3.82 -5.76
C GLU A 208 -15.88 3.74 -7.12
N ILE A 209 -16.64 2.68 -7.37
CA ILE A 209 -17.41 2.48 -8.59
C ILE A 209 -18.89 2.62 -8.23
N VAL A 210 -19.46 3.79 -8.50
CA VAL A 210 -20.83 4.17 -8.18
C VAL A 210 -21.61 4.32 -9.49
N THR A 211 -21.71 3.22 -10.21
CA THR A 211 -22.43 3.11 -11.49
C THR A 211 -23.60 2.16 -11.37
N LYS A 212 -24.45 2.13 -12.38
CA LYS A 212 -25.60 1.22 -12.47
C LYS A 212 -25.18 -0.25 -12.39
N ASN A 213 -23.99 -0.60 -12.92
CA ASN A 213 -23.49 -1.97 -12.98
C ASN A 213 -22.04 -2.09 -12.42
N PRO A 214 -21.82 -1.79 -11.12
CA PRO A 214 -20.48 -1.66 -10.59
C PRO A 214 -19.65 -2.97 -10.67
N PHE A 215 -20.29 -4.13 -10.61
CA PHE A 215 -19.60 -5.43 -10.76
C PHE A 215 -19.10 -5.69 -12.19
N GLU A 216 -19.83 -5.21 -13.22
CA GLU A 216 -19.38 -5.31 -14.61
C GLU A 216 -18.22 -4.35 -14.89
N ASP A 217 -18.27 -3.16 -14.30
CA ASP A 217 -17.24 -2.15 -14.47
C ASP A 217 -15.96 -2.52 -13.74
N MET A 218 -16.06 -3.09 -12.53
CA MET A 218 -14.92 -3.63 -11.82
C MET A 218 -14.12 -4.63 -12.65
N MET A 219 -14.79 -5.46 -13.45
CA MET A 219 -14.10 -6.47 -14.29
C MET A 219 -13.29 -5.87 -15.44
N LYS A 220 -13.45 -4.59 -15.74
CA LYS A 220 -12.71 -3.86 -16.78
C LYS A 220 -11.55 -3.06 -16.20
N VAL A 221 -11.52 -2.85 -14.88
CA VAL A 221 -10.46 -2.11 -14.19
C VAL A 221 -9.32 -3.07 -13.82
N HIS A 222 -8.09 -2.65 -14.08
CA HIS A 222 -6.89 -3.43 -13.82
C HIS A 222 -6.02 -2.85 -12.70
N ASN A 223 -6.10 -1.54 -12.47
CA ASN A 223 -5.17 -0.81 -11.62
C ASN A 223 -5.92 0.01 -10.56
N ALA A 224 -6.07 -0.54 -9.36
CA ALA A 224 -6.53 0.19 -8.18
C ALA A 224 -5.96 -0.46 -6.91
N GLY A 225 -5.75 0.33 -5.87
CA GLY A 225 -5.29 -0.19 -4.58
C GLY A 225 -6.41 -0.95 -3.86
N ALA A 226 -7.58 -0.35 -3.73
CA ALA A 226 -8.80 -0.98 -3.25
C ALA A 226 -9.99 -0.55 -4.11
N ILE A 227 -10.96 -1.45 -4.30
CA ILE A 227 -12.16 -1.19 -5.11
C ILE A 227 -13.39 -1.32 -4.22
N PHE A 228 -14.22 -0.28 -4.21
CA PHE A 228 -15.45 -0.16 -3.46
C PHE A 228 -16.63 -0.14 -4.45
N LEU A 229 -17.64 -0.98 -4.24
CA LEU A 229 -18.71 -1.19 -5.21
C LEU A 229 -20.07 -0.69 -4.71
N GLY A 230 -20.63 0.26 -5.44
CA GLY A 230 -21.96 0.82 -5.18
C GLY A 230 -21.98 1.86 -4.08
N GLU A 231 -23.08 2.58 -3.99
CA GLU A 231 -23.28 3.76 -3.15
C GLU A 231 -23.16 3.54 -1.63
N ASN A 232 -23.22 2.29 -1.17
CA ASN A 232 -23.14 1.94 0.25
C ASN A 232 -21.75 1.43 0.69
N SER A 233 -20.76 1.48 -0.20
CA SER A 233 -19.40 0.98 0.03
C SER A 233 -18.40 2.14 -0.05
N SER A 234 -18.48 3.07 0.88
CA SER A 234 -17.59 4.22 0.95
C SER A 234 -16.23 3.89 1.55
N GLU A 235 -15.21 4.70 1.26
CA GLU A 235 -13.84 4.53 1.76
C GLU A 235 -13.78 4.39 3.29
N PRO A 236 -14.48 5.19 4.13
CA PRO A 236 -14.43 5.02 5.59
C PRO A 236 -14.93 3.65 6.08
N LEU A 237 -15.82 2.98 5.33
CA LEU A 237 -16.19 1.60 5.63
C LEU A 237 -14.97 0.67 5.49
N GLY A 238 -14.20 0.83 4.42
CA GLY A 238 -12.96 0.08 4.19
C GLY A 238 -11.93 0.30 5.29
N ASP A 239 -11.75 1.56 5.67
CA ASP A 239 -10.76 1.95 6.68
C ASP A 239 -11.03 1.37 8.06
N TYR A 240 -12.29 1.20 8.45
CA TYR A 240 -12.63 0.89 9.84
C TYR A 240 -13.29 -0.48 10.06
N PHE A 241 -14.09 -1.00 9.11
CA PHE A 241 -14.95 -2.14 9.41
C PHE A 241 -15.04 -3.23 8.35
N ALA A 242 -14.70 -2.97 7.07
CA ALA A 242 -14.87 -3.95 6.00
C ALA A 242 -13.91 -5.16 6.11
N GLY A 243 -12.78 -5.01 6.79
CA GLY A 243 -11.83 -6.08 7.05
C GLY A 243 -10.59 -6.10 6.15
N PRO A 244 -10.63 -5.79 4.84
CA PRO A 244 -9.43 -5.67 4.02
C PRO A 244 -8.44 -4.66 4.57
N ASN A 245 -7.15 -4.82 4.22
CA ASN A 245 -6.10 -3.93 4.70
C ASN A 245 -6.16 -2.58 3.96
N HIS A 246 -6.11 -1.49 4.71
CA HIS A 246 -6.12 -0.13 4.17
C HIS A 246 -4.71 0.48 3.97
N ILE A 247 -3.64 -0.29 4.11
CA ILE A 247 -2.30 0.12 3.70
C ILE A 247 -2.17 -0.19 2.21
N LEU A 248 -2.48 0.79 1.40
CA LEU A 248 -2.68 0.67 -0.02
C LEU A 248 -1.53 1.31 -0.81
N PRO A 249 -1.32 0.89 -2.08
CA PRO A 249 -0.39 1.57 -2.97
C PRO A 249 -0.94 2.93 -3.41
N THR A 250 -0.09 3.96 -3.42
CA THR A 250 -0.40 5.35 -3.78
C THR A 250 0.45 5.81 -4.96
N ASN A 251 0.21 7.01 -5.51
CA ASN A 251 0.97 7.61 -6.60
C ASN A 251 1.05 6.73 -7.86
N GLY A 252 -0.07 6.11 -8.23
CA GLY A 252 -0.14 5.26 -9.40
C GLY A 252 0.61 3.93 -9.28
N THR A 253 1.10 3.59 -8.09
CA THR A 253 1.86 2.34 -7.86
C THR A 253 0.95 1.11 -7.77
N ALA A 254 -0.37 1.28 -7.74
CA ALA A 254 -1.33 0.19 -7.88
C ALA A 254 -1.19 -0.60 -9.20
N LYS A 255 -0.42 -0.08 -10.16
CA LYS A 255 -0.01 -0.80 -11.38
C LYS A 255 0.89 -2.01 -11.10
N PHE A 256 1.56 -2.07 -9.95
CA PHE A 256 2.52 -3.13 -9.64
C PHE A 256 2.66 -3.44 -8.13
N PHE A 257 2.03 -2.69 -7.25
CA PHE A 257 1.91 -3.00 -5.84
C PHE A 257 0.47 -3.39 -5.47
N SER A 258 0.34 -4.19 -4.42
CA SER A 258 -0.93 -4.61 -3.83
C SER A 258 -1.09 -4.03 -2.41
N PRO A 259 -2.29 -4.08 -1.83
CA PRO A 259 -2.49 -3.81 -0.41
C PRO A 259 -1.57 -4.66 0.46
N LEU A 260 -1.12 -4.12 1.60
CA LEU A 260 -0.32 -4.88 2.55
C LEU A 260 -1.07 -6.12 3.02
N SER A 261 -0.45 -7.27 2.89
CA SER A 261 -1.05 -8.57 3.19
C SER A 261 -0.08 -9.49 3.95
N VAL A 262 -0.49 -10.70 4.23
CA VAL A 262 0.35 -11.75 4.80
C VAL A 262 1.52 -12.09 3.87
N ASP A 263 1.31 -12.01 2.55
CA ASP A 263 2.35 -12.31 1.55
C ASP A 263 3.58 -11.38 1.65
N ASP A 264 3.38 -10.16 2.13
CA ASP A 264 4.48 -9.21 2.38
C ASP A 264 5.47 -9.68 3.44
N PHE A 265 5.05 -10.60 4.29
CA PHE A 265 5.81 -11.10 5.43
C PHE A 265 6.32 -12.52 5.25
N VAL A 266 6.02 -13.15 4.11
CA VAL A 266 6.54 -14.46 3.76
C VAL A 266 7.47 -14.35 2.57
N LYS A 267 8.40 -15.29 2.46
CA LYS A 267 9.27 -15.41 1.29
C LYS A 267 9.26 -16.84 0.77
N LYS A 268 9.43 -16.98 -0.52
CA LYS A 268 9.52 -18.28 -1.19
C LYS A 268 10.98 -18.64 -1.43
N SER A 269 11.29 -19.92 -1.34
CA SER A 269 12.60 -20.48 -1.71
C SER A 269 12.38 -21.66 -2.64
N SER A 270 13.21 -21.77 -3.66
CA SER A 270 13.21 -22.95 -4.51
C SER A 270 13.94 -24.08 -3.79
N ILE A 271 13.38 -25.28 -3.85
CA ILE A 271 13.99 -26.52 -3.36
C ILE A 271 14.18 -27.42 -4.58
N ILE A 272 15.43 -27.79 -4.85
CA ILE A 272 15.79 -28.61 -5.99
C ILE A 272 16.43 -29.89 -5.46
N TYR A 273 15.89 -31.04 -5.83
CA TYR A 273 16.41 -32.37 -5.55
C TYR A 273 16.34 -33.22 -6.81
N TYR A 274 17.45 -33.81 -7.20
CA TYR A 274 17.54 -34.78 -8.29
C TYR A 274 18.19 -36.06 -7.78
N SER A 275 17.63 -37.19 -8.21
CA SER A 275 18.37 -38.47 -8.05
C SER A 275 19.51 -38.53 -9.06
N ARG A 276 20.45 -39.47 -8.83
CA ARG A 276 21.54 -39.68 -9.78
C ARG A 276 21.00 -40.10 -11.16
N GLU A 277 20.00 -40.98 -11.18
CA GLU A 277 19.40 -41.46 -12.43
C GLU A 277 18.76 -40.28 -13.21
N ALA A 278 17.98 -39.43 -12.54
CA ALA A 278 17.37 -38.28 -13.17
C ALA A 278 18.44 -37.27 -13.67
N LEU A 279 19.54 -37.09 -12.94
CA LEU A 279 20.62 -36.22 -13.37
C LEU A 279 21.38 -36.81 -14.56
N SER A 280 21.53 -38.12 -14.64
CA SER A 280 22.24 -38.81 -15.75
C SER A 280 21.53 -38.62 -17.10
N GLU A 281 20.21 -38.38 -17.09
CA GLU A 281 19.43 -38.14 -18.32
C GLU A 281 19.68 -36.76 -18.94
N ILE A 282 20.18 -35.77 -18.15
CA ILE A 282 20.26 -34.37 -18.57
C ILE A 282 21.65 -33.74 -18.36
N HIS A 283 22.64 -34.46 -17.82
CA HIS A 283 23.92 -33.87 -17.43
C HIS A 283 24.69 -33.27 -18.63
N GLU A 284 24.68 -33.94 -19.79
CA GLU A 284 25.35 -33.49 -20.99
C GLU A 284 24.75 -32.17 -21.52
N ASP A 285 23.44 -32.03 -21.44
CA ASP A 285 22.75 -30.80 -21.84
C ASP A 285 23.13 -29.64 -20.91
N ILE A 286 23.19 -29.88 -19.57
CA ILE A 286 23.62 -28.87 -18.60
C ILE A 286 25.06 -28.42 -18.87
N GLU A 287 25.97 -29.38 -19.13
CA GLU A 287 27.37 -29.08 -19.46
C GLU A 287 27.49 -28.27 -20.74
N SER A 288 26.75 -28.68 -21.78
CA SER A 288 26.72 -27.99 -23.06
C SER A 288 26.21 -26.55 -22.91
N PHE A 289 25.14 -26.37 -22.15
CA PHE A 289 24.57 -25.04 -21.88
C PHE A 289 25.57 -24.17 -21.11
N ALA A 290 26.15 -24.67 -20.04
CA ALA A 290 27.16 -23.94 -19.27
C ALA A 290 28.40 -23.55 -20.10
N LYS A 291 28.85 -24.44 -21.01
CA LYS A 291 29.96 -24.16 -21.93
C LYS A 291 29.58 -23.07 -22.93
N SER A 292 28.32 -23.04 -23.41
CA SER A 292 27.86 -21.97 -24.31
C SER A 292 27.88 -20.58 -23.67
N GLU A 293 27.69 -20.52 -22.35
CA GLU A 293 27.83 -19.31 -21.54
C GLU A 293 29.29 -19.03 -21.09
N SER A 294 30.25 -19.85 -21.53
CA SER A 294 31.66 -19.78 -21.10
C SER A 294 31.87 -20.04 -19.60
N LEU A 295 30.94 -20.73 -18.94
CA LEU A 295 30.95 -21.04 -17.51
C LEU A 295 31.55 -22.46 -17.28
N THR A 296 32.84 -22.62 -17.50
CA THR A 296 33.52 -23.89 -17.45
C THR A 296 33.47 -24.56 -16.07
N ALA A 297 33.46 -23.77 -14.99
CA ALA A 297 33.32 -24.30 -13.63
C ALA A 297 31.91 -24.87 -13.37
N HIS A 298 30.86 -24.29 -13.97
CA HIS A 298 29.51 -24.83 -13.94
C HIS A 298 29.42 -26.17 -14.67
N ALA A 299 29.98 -26.24 -15.88
CA ALA A 299 30.08 -27.50 -16.63
C ALA A 299 30.84 -28.58 -15.83
N ASN A 300 32.00 -28.22 -15.29
CA ASN A 300 32.81 -29.13 -14.49
C ASN A 300 32.10 -29.62 -13.21
N SER A 301 31.31 -28.76 -12.60
CA SER A 301 30.49 -29.15 -11.42
C SER A 301 29.53 -30.29 -11.71
N ILE A 302 29.03 -30.40 -12.94
CA ILE A 302 28.19 -31.54 -13.35
C ILE A 302 29.08 -32.73 -13.77
N ALA A 303 30.07 -32.50 -14.62
CA ALA A 303 30.95 -33.55 -15.19
C ALA A 303 31.60 -34.46 -14.10
N VAL A 304 32.12 -33.84 -13.03
CA VAL A 304 32.78 -34.59 -11.94
C VAL A 304 31.89 -35.58 -11.21
N ARG A 305 30.55 -35.45 -11.33
CA ARG A 305 29.59 -36.37 -10.72
C ARG A 305 29.49 -37.72 -11.48
N PHE A 306 30.03 -37.73 -12.69
CA PHE A 306 30.00 -38.89 -13.60
C PHE A 306 31.41 -39.37 -13.97
N GLU A 307 32.49 -38.80 -13.40
CA GLU A 307 33.85 -39.26 -13.57
C GLU A 307 34.04 -40.64 -12.94
N GLY A 308 34.69 -41.56 -13.69
CA GLY A 308 35.07 -42.91 -13.20
C GLY A 308 34.01 -43.98 -13.40
N GLU A 309 33.00 -43.72 -14.18
CA GLU A 309 32.03 -44.72 -14.63
C GLU A 309 32.35 -45.13 -16.08
N GLU A 310 33.33 -46.02 -16.25
CA GLU A 310 33.58 -46.85 -17.45
C GLU A 310 33.14 -48.30 -17.20
#